data_899cc748b5230fe081e549b3d59c1c0a
#
_entry.id   899cc748b5230fe081e549b3d59c1c0a
#
_cell.length_a   1.000
_cell.length_b   1.000
_cell.length_c   1.000
_cell.angle_alpha   90.00
_cell.angle_beta   90.00
_cell.angle_gamma   90.00
#
_symmetry.space_group_name_H-M   'P 1'
#
loop_
_entity.id
_entity.type
_entity.pdbx_description
1 polymer ?
#
loop_
_entity_poly.entity_id
_entity_poly.type
_entity_poly.pdbx_seq_one_letter_code
_entity_poly.pdbx_strand_id
1 'polypeptide(L)'
;KLHDEWREIGPVANEYKEVLWNRFKEASSRINKQHQEFFENIKQEQLRNLELKSELCVKAEELAQQPLTSRKEWNKASEKLFEIQKVWKTIGFAPKKDNNAIYERFRNACDKFFEAKRAYYAGLKGEMEHNLQLKTELCEAAEALRDSEEWKKTTDELIALQAKWKQTGACLLYTSPSPRDRSVSR
;
A
#
# COMPACT_ATOMS: atom_id res chain seq x y z
N LYS A 1 24.84 -23.14 -35.96
CA LYS A 1 24.17 -23.37 -37.24
C LYS A 1 24.91 -22.76 -38.42
N LEU A 2 25.04 -21.40 -38.55
CA LEU A 2 25.78 -20.77 -39.69
C LEU A 2 27.25 -21.16 -39.76
N HIS A 3 27.95 -21.32 -38.66
CA HIS A 3 29.33 -21.80 -38.60
C HIS A 3 29.47 -23.27 -38.99
N ASP A 4 28.47 -24.09 -38.73
CA ASP A 4 28.44 -25.50 -39.11
C ASP A 4 28.18 -25.62 -40.60
N GLU A 5 27.21 -24.87 -41.14
CA GLU A 5 26.96 -24.75 -42.58
C GLU A 5 28.20 -24.24 -43.33
N TRP A 6 28.93 -23.25 -42.78
CA TRP A 6 30.20 -22.79 -43.37
C TRP A 6 31.24 -23.91 -43.46
N ARG A 7 31.34 -24.80 -42.47
CA ARG A 7 32.27 -25.93 -42.48
C ARG A 7 31.87 -27.01 -43.48
N GLU A 8 30.58 -27.18 -43.72
CA GLU A 8 30.04 -28.20 -44.65
C GLU A 8 30.22 -27.81 -46.13
N ILE A 9 30.32 -26.51 -46.46
CA ILE A 9 30.44 -26.03 -47.84
C ILE A 9 31.75 -26.52 -48.51
N GLY A 10 32.76 -26.87 -47.73
CA GLY A 10 34.02 -27.39 -48.26
C GLY A 10 35.01 -26.34 -48.76
N PRO A 11 36.15 -26.76 -49.39
CA PRO A 11 37.25 -25.87 -49.81
C PRO A 11 36.88 -25.02 -51.02
N VAL A 12 37.26 -23.73 -50.95
CA VAL A 12 37.17 -22.78 -52.07
C VAL A 12 38.53 -22.54 -52.65
N ALA A 13 38.64 -22.00 -53.91
CA ALA A 13 39.89 -21.64 -54.54
C ALA A 13 40.74 -20.72 -53.64
N ASN A 14 42.05 -20.96 -53.58
CA ASN A 14 42.96 -20.30 -52.64
C ASN A 14 42.91 -18.76 -52.72
N GLU A 15 42.67 -18.22 -53.91
CA GLU A 15 42.56 -16.78 -54.15
C GLU A 15 41.45 -16.10 -53.41
N TYR A 16 40.33 -16.82 -53.14
CA TYR A 16 39.15 -16.28 -52.48
C TYR A 16 39.05 -16.69 -51.01
N LYS A 17 39.81 -17.62 -50.52
CA LYS A 17 39.73 -18.23 -49.23
C LYS A 17 39.82 -17.19 -48.11
N GLU A 18 40.81 -16.34 -48.16
CA GLU A 18 41.07 -15.35 -47.11
C GLU A 18 40.05 -14.22 -47.13
N VAL A 19 39.67 -13.75 -48.33
CA VAL A 19 38.67 -12.68 -48.48
C VAL A 19 37.30 -13.12 -47.98
N LEU A 20 36.85 -14.31 -48.37
CA LEU A 20 35.56 -14.85 -47.92
C LEU A 20 35.54 -15.14 -46.43
N TRP A 21 36.65 -15.69 -45.88
CA TRP A 21 36.78 -15.93 -44.47
C TRP A 21 36.69 -14.63 -43.63
N ASN A 22 37.40 -13.60 -44.04
CA ASN A 22 37.40 -12.32 -43.37
C ASN A 22 36.01 -11.67 -43.41
N ARG A 23 35.31 -11.71 -44.53
CA ARG A 23 33.92 -11.21 -44.63
C ARG A 23 32.98 -11.95 -43.72
N PHE A 24 33.06 -13.28 -43.68
CA PHE A 24 32.22 -14.10 -42.79
C PHE A 24 32.55 -13.85 -41.33
N LYS A 25 33.83 -13.82 -40.98
CA LYS A 25 34.31 -13.52 -39.62
C LYS A 25 33.87 -12.14 -39.14
N GLU A 26 34.00 -11.13 -39.99
CA GLU A 26 33.58 -9.76 -39.65
C GLU A 26 32.06 -9.68 -39.38
N ALA A 27 31.25 -10.24 -40.28
CA ALA A 27 29.80 -10.28 -40.12
C ALA A 27 29.38 -11.06 -38.86
N SER A 28 29.95 -12.24 -38.63
CA SER A 28 29.69 -13.07 -37.45
C SER A 28 30.11 -12.37 -36.16
N SER A 29 31.27 -11.74 -36.14
CA SER A 29 31.76 -10.99 -34.98
C SER A 29 30.89 -9.82 -34.66
N ARG A 30 30.40 -9.09 -35.65
CA ARG A 30 29.47 -7.97 -35.48
C ARG A 30 28.13 -8.42 -34.86
N ILE A 31 27.57 -9.51 -35.38
CA ILE A 31 26.33 -10.09 -34.85
C ILE A 31 26.53 -10.54 -33.40
N ASN A 32 27.62 -11.27 -33.13
CA ASN A 32 27.90 -11.75 -31.76
C ASN A 32 28.10 -10.59 -30.77
N LYS A 33 28.80 -9.52 -31.20
CA LYS A 33 28.99 -8.33 -30.38
C LYS A 33 27.64 -7.66 -30.07
N GLN A 34 26.79 -7.44 -31.05
CA GLN A 34 25.46 -6.85 -30.87
C GLN A 34 24.59 -7.71 -29.95
N HIS A 35 24.62 -9.03 -30.10
CA HIS A 35 23.91 -9.97 -29.25
C HIS A 35 24.39 -9.86 -27.79
N GLN A 36 25.69 -9.83 -27.57
CA GLN A 36 26.28 -9.72 -26.25
C GLN A 36 25.91 -8.38 -25.58
N GLU A 37 26.05 -7.28 -26.34
CA GLU A 37 25.67 -5.94 -25.86
C GLU A 37 24.17 -5.88 -25.48
N PHE A 38 23.32 -6.48 -26.31
CA PHE A 38 21.88 -6.52 -26.03
C PHE A 38 21.55 -7.26 -24.72
N PHE A 39 22.13 -8.42 -24.49
CA PHE A 39 21.89 -9.16 -23.25
C PHE A 39 22.51 -8.51 -22.02
N GLU A 40 23.67 -7.87 -22.17
CA GLU A 40 24.27 -7.13 -21.07
C GLU A 40 23.42 -5.91 -20.69
N ASN A 41 22.88 -5.20 -21.66
CA ASN A 41 21.96 -4.07 -21.41
C ASN A 41 20.68 -4.54 -20.69
N ILE A 42 20.08 -5.66 -21.11
CA ILE A 42 18.93 -6.24 -20.40
C ILE A 42 19.29 -6.57 -18.94
N LYS A 43 20.44 -7.18 -18.72
CA LYS A 43 20.90 -7.54 -17.39
C LYS A 43 21.10 -6.32 -16.50
N GLN A 44 21.72 -5.27 -17.04
CA GLN A 44 21.91 -4.02 -16.31
C GLN A 44 20.58 -3.33 -15.99
N GLU A 45 19.65 -3.32 -16.93
CA GLU A 45 18.29 -2.81 -16.69
C GLU A 45 17.57 -3.59 -15.59
N GLN A 46 17.65 -4.92 -15.60
CA GLN A 46 17.05 -5.75 -14.55
C GLN A 46 17.67 -5.48 -13.18
N LEU A 47 18.98 -5.29 -13.08
CA LEU A 47 19.64 -4.94 -11.83
C LEU A 47 19.20 -3.57 -11.33
N ARG A 48 19.12 -2.58 -12.21
CA ARG A 48 18.59 -1.25 -11.87
C ARG A 48 17.14 -1.32 -11.37
N ASN A 49 16.33 -2.13 -12.03
CA ASN A 49 14.94 -2.35 -11.60
C ASN A 49 14.86 -2.97 -10.19
N LEU A 50 15.78 -3.89 -9.85
CA LEU A 50 15.88 -4.48 -8.53
C LEU A 50 16.23 -3.43 -7.46
N GLU A 51 17.18 -2.55 -7.75
CA GLU A 51 17.56 -1.45 -6.85
C GLU A 51 16.37 -0.51 -6.59
N LEU A 52 15.72 -0.03 -7.65
CA LEU A 52 14.55 0.84 -7.54
C LEU A 52 13.40 0.17 -6.75
N LYS A 53 13.15 -1.10 -7.00
CA LYS A 53 12.15 -1.88 -6.25
C LYS A 53 12.53 -2.04 -4.79
N SER A 54 13.82 -2.25 -4.49
CA SER A 54 14.32 -2.35 -3.12
C SER A 54 14.12 -1.05 -2.34
N GLU A 55 14.37 0.09 -2.96
CA GLU A 55 14.10 1.40 -2.36
C GLU A 55 12.60 1.61 -2.06
N LEU A 56 11.73 1.17 -2.95
CA LEU A 56 10.28 1.23 -2.72
C LEU A 56 9.83 0.30 -1.58
N CYS A 57 10.47 -0.87 -1.43
CA CYS A 57 10.23 -1.75 -0.29
C CYS A 57 10.58 -1.04 1.03
N VAL A 58 11.76 -0.42 1.10
CA VAL A 58 12.18 0.32 2.30
C VAL A 58 11.17 1.41 2.65
N LYS A 59 10.76 2.22 1.67
CA LYS A 59 9.74 3.27 1.88
C LYS A 59 8.39 2.72 2.35
N ALA A 60 7.96 1.58 1.83
CA ALA A 60 6.73 0.93 2.26
C ALA A 60 6.86 0.34 3.68
N GLU A 61 8.01 -0.24 4.02
CA GLU A 61 8.33 -0.76 5.35
C GLU A 61 8.37 0.36 6.40
N GLU A 62 8.97 1.50 6.09
CA GLU A 62 8.99 2.68 6.94
C GLU A 62 7.57 3.20 7.23
N LEU A 63 6.71 3.27 6.20
CA LEU A 63 5.31 3.65 6.39
C LEU A 63 4.54 2.66 7.26
N ALA A 64 4.82 1.36 7.12
CA ALA A 64 4.18 0.31 7.91
C ALA A 64 4.63 0.31 9.39
N GLN A 65 5.82 0.83 9.69
CA GLN A 65 6.36 0.93 11.05
C GLN A 65 6.08 2.28 11.72
N GLN A 66 5.60 3.27 10.96
CA GLN A 66 5.37 4.61 11.48
C GLN A 66 4.24 4.59 12.51
N PRO A 67 4.42 5.15 13.72
CA PRO A 67 3.35 5.29 14.71
C PRO A 67 2.34 6.34 14.22
N LEU A 68 1.18 5.89 13.76
CA LEU A 68 0.09 6.75 13.27
C LEU A 68 -1.04 6.77 14.29
N THR A 69 -1.37 7.95 14.80
CA THR A 69 -2.33 8.13 15.91
C THR A 69 -3.63 8.80 15.48
N SER A 70 -3.65 9.46 14.34
CA SER A 70 -4.82 10.21 13.86
C SER A 70 -5.31 9.75 12.49
N ARG A 71 -6.61 9.94 12.24
CA ARG A 71 -7.22 9.69 10.92
C ARG A 71 -6.51 10.43 9.79
N LYS A 72 -6.07 11.66 10.06
CA LYS A 72 -5.38 12.50 9.07
C LYS A 72 -4.03 11.89 8.68
N GLU A 73 -3.28 11.38 9.65
CA GLU A 73 -2.00 10.70 9.42
C GLU A 73 -2.21 9.40 8.63
N TRP A 74 -3.18 8.57 9.00
CA TRP A 74 -3.52 7.36 8.27
C TRP A 74 -3.91 7.62 6.80
N ASN A 75 -4.68 8.68 6.55
CA ASN A 75 -5.04 9.05 5.18
C ASN A 75 -3.82 9.49 4.40
N LYS A 76 -3.00 10.38 4.95
CA LYS A 76 -1.77 10.86 4.30
C LYS A 76 -0.77 9.73 4.04
N ALA A 77 -0.60 8.81 4.99
CA ALA A 77 0.26 7.63 4.82
C ALA A 77 -0.29 6.68 3.74
N SER A 78 -1.62 6.51 3.69
CA SER A 78 -2.27 5.70 2.65
C SER A 78 -2.06 6.29 1.24
N GLU A 79 -2.19 7.60 1.08
CA GLU A 79 -1.93 8.30 -0.18
C GLU A 79 -0.48 8.05 -0.65
N LYS A 80 0.49 8.21 0.27
CA LYS A 80 1.90 7.91 -0.03
C LYS A 80 2.11 6.45 -0.45
N LEU A 81 1.47 5.49 0.25
CA LEU A 81 1.61 4.08 -0.11
C LEU A 81 1.00 3.79 -1.49
N PHE A 82 -0.13 4.40 -1.83
CA PHE A 82 -0.72 4.27 -3.17
C PHE A 82 0.18 4.86 -4.26
N GLU A 83 0.86 5.97 -3.98
CA GLU A 83 1.88 6.53 -4.88
C GLU A 83 3.04 5.57 -5.10
N ILE A 84 3.56 4.97 -4.02
CA ILE A 84 4.61 3.95 -4.09
C ILE A 84 4.13 2.75 -4.93
N GLN A 85 2.92 2.26 -4.73
CA GLN A 85 2.34 1.16 -5.51
C GLN A 85 2.19 1.53 -6.99
N LYS A 86 1.85 2.78 -7.29
CA LYS A 86 1.76 3.27 -8.67
C LYS A 86 3.13 3.26 -9.35
N VAL A 87 4.16 3.77 -8.67
CA VAL A 87 5.53 3.75 -9.18
C VAL A 87 6.04 2.31 -9.35
N TRP A 88 5.76 1.42 -8.39
CA TRP A 88 6.12 0.00 -8.48
C TRP A 88 5.66 -0.65 -9.78
N LYS A 89 4.44 -0.34 -10.22
CA LYS A 89 3.87 -0.90 -11.45
C LYS A 89 4.55 -0.42 -12.73
N THR A 90 5.24 0.71 -12.69
CA THR A 90 5.97 1.26 -13.85
C THR A 90 7.38 0.69 -13.99
N ILE A 91 7.92 0.09 -12.93
CA ILE A 91 9.26 -0.51 -12.94
C ILE A 91 9.19 -1.90 -13.58
N GLY A 92 10.07 -2.18 -14.55
CA GLY A 92 10.18 -3.46 -15.23
C GLY A 92 10.55 -4.63 -14.31
N PHE A 93 10.82 -5.78 -14.92
CA PHE A 93 11.21 -6.97 -14.16
C PHE A 93 12.61 -6.83 -13.56
N ALA A 94 12.76 -7.34 -12.35
CA ALA A 94 14.05 -7.60 -11.72
C ALA A 94 14.63 -8.93 -12.26
N PRO A 95 15.90 -9.29 -11.94
CA PRO A 95 16.46 -10.59 -12.30
C PRO A 95 15.55 -11.73 -11.82
N LYS A 96 15.37 -12.75 -12.65
CA LYS A 96 14.41 -13.85 -12.41
C LYS A 96 14.54 -14.47 -11.01
N LYS A 97 15.77 -14.63 -10.50
CA LYS A 97 16.03 -15.21 -9.18
C LYS A 97 15.54 -14.35 -8.02
N ASP A 98 15.54 -13.01 -8.18
CA ASP A 98 15.24 -12.05 -7.13
C ASP A 98 13.81 -11.48 -7.24
N ASN A 99 13.18 -11.62 -8.42
CA ASN A 99 11.90 -10.98 -8.73
C ASN A 99 10.76 -11.41 -7.79
N ASN A 100 10.68 -12.69 -7.43
CA ASN A 100 9.66 -13.18 -6.50
C ASN A 100 9.91 -12.70 -5.08
N ALA A 101 11.16 -12.77 -4.61
CA ALA A 101 11.53 -12.33 -3.26
C ALA A 101 11.24 -10.84 -3.04
N ILE A 102 11.59 -9.97 -4.01
CA ILE A 102 11.34 -8.54 -3.90
C ILE A 102 9.85 -8.21 -3.99
N TYR A 103 9.07 -8.97 -4.77
CA TYR A 103 7.63 -8.83 -4.83
C TYR A 103 6.96 -9.20 -3.50
N GLU A 104 7.33 -10.34 -2.92
CA GLU A 104 6.82 -10.79 -1.62
C GLU A 104 7.18 -9.81 -0.49
N ARG A 105 8.41 -9.29 -0.50
CA ARG A 105 8.85 -8.27 0.47
C ARG A 105 7.96 -7.03 0.39
N PHE A 106 7.71 -6.52 -0.81
CA PHE A 106 6.85 -5.36 -1.04
C PHE A 106 5.41 -5.61 -0.60
N ARG A 107 4.86 -6.77 -1.00
CA ARG A 107 3.51 -7.19 -0.61
C ARG A 107 3.35 -7.26 0.90
N ASN A 108 4.28 -7.92 1.58
CA ASN A 108 4.27 -8.05 3.03
C ASN A 108 4.30 -6.68 3.74
N ALA A 109 5.07 -5.72 3.23
CA ALA A 109 5.09 -4.36 3.77
C ALA A 109 3.72 -3.68 3.60
N CYS A 110 3.10 -3.79 2.42
CA CYS A 110 1.77 -3.26 2.16
C CYS A 110 0.70 -3.92 3.05
N ASP A 111 0.73 -5.25 3.17
CA ASP A 111 -0.22 -6.02 3.99
C ASP A 111 -0.14 -5.60 5.45
N LYS A 112 1.06 -5.49 6.03
CA LYS A 112 1.30 -4.98 7.39
C LYS A 112 0.71 -3.58 7.60
N PHE A 113 0.91 -2.67 6.64
CA PHE A 113 0.34 -1.33 6.72
C PHE A 113 -1.19 -1.36 6.76
N PHE A 114 -1.83 -2.12 5.88
CA PHE A 114 -3.28 -2.19 5.83
C PHE A 114 -3.88 -2.96 7.01
N GLU A 115 -3.18 -3.94 7.57
CA GLU A 115 -3.57 -4.61 8.80
C GLU A 115 -3.55 -3.65 10.00
N ALA A 116 -2.47 -2.88 10.16
CA ALA A 116 -2.37 -1.87 11.21
C ALA A 116 -3.46 -0.79 11.05
N LYS A 117 -3.74 -0.35 9.82
CA LYS A 117 -4.83 0.57 9.52
C LYS A 117 -6.20 0.00 9.92
N ARG A 118 -6.47 -1.26 9.57
CA ARG A 118 -7.73 -1.94 9.95
C ARG A 118 -7.87 -2.04 11.45
N ALA A 119 -6.79 -2.40 12.17
CA ALA A 119 -6.79 -2.49 13.62
C ALA A 119 -7.07 -1.14 14.27
N TYR A 120 -6.47 -0.04 13.78
CA TYR A 120 -6.74 1.31 14.24
C TYR A 120 -8.22 1.69 14.10
N TYR A 121 -8.81 1.47 12.93
CA TYR A 121 -10.22 1.81 12.70
C TYR A 121 -11.19 0.88 13.44
N ALA A 122 -10.84 -0.37 13.65
CA ALA A 122 -11.62 -1.30 14.48
C ALA A 122 -11.62 -0.87 15.96
N GLY A 123 -10.46 -0.47 16.50
CA GLY A 123 -10.34 0.08 17.84
C GLY A 123 -11.18 1.34 18.01
N LEU A 124 -11.07 2.28 17.08
CA LEU A 124 -11.85 3.52 17.08
C LEU A 124 -13.37 3.25 17.02
N LYS A 125 -13.79 2.27 16.24
CA LYS A 125 -15.19 1.85 16.16
C LYS A 125 -15.65 1.28 17.52
N GLY A 126 -14.85 0.41 18.13
CA GLY A 126 -15.15 -0.18 19.44
C GLY A 126 -15.28 0.89 20.55
N GLU A 127 -14.38 1.88 20.58
CA GLU A 127 -14.47 3.01 21.51
C GLU A 127 -15.76 3.82 21.29
N MET A 128 -16.13 4.07 20.04
CA MET A 128 -17.35 4.80 19.70
C MET A 128 -18.62 4.03 20.08
N GLU A 129 -18.62 2.71 19.91
CA GLU A 129 -19.73 1.84 20.34
C GLU A 129 -19.86 1.82 21.86
N HIS A 130 -18.75 1.70 22.57
CA HIS A 130 -18.74 1.79 24.03
C HIS A 130 -19.24 3.16 24.52
N ASN A 131 -18.78 4.25 23.94
CA ASN A 131 -19.25 5.60 24.27
C ASN A 131 -20.74 5.78 23.98
N LEU A 132 -21.27 5.15 22.92
CA LEU A 132 -22.69 5.15 22.61
C LEU A 132 -23.49 4.45 23.73
N GLN A 133 -23.03 3.29 24.19
CA GLN A 133 -23.67 2.55 25.28
C GLN A 133 -23.69 3.39 26.57
N LEU A 134 -22.54 3.97 26.98
CA LEU A 134 -22.46 4.83 28.14
C LEU A 134 -23.42 6.03 28.07
N LYS A 135 -23.50 6.66 26.88
CA LYS A 135 -24.43 7.78 26.69
C LYS A 135 -25.88 7.36 26.72
N THR A 136 -26.20 6.17 26.24
CA THR A 136 -27.57 5.61 26.36
C THR A 136 -27.94 5.37 27.81
N GLU A 137 -27.06 4.77 28.61
CA GLU A 137 -27.26 4.58 30.05
C GLU A 137 -27.46 5.91 30.80
N LEU A 138 -26.70 6.96 30.42
CA LEU A 138 -26.87 8.29 31.00
C LEU A 138 -28.22 8.93 30.64
N CYS A 139 -28.71 8.69 29.41
CA CYS A 139 -30.06 9.13 29.03
C CYS A 139 -31.14 8.42 29.84
N GLU A 140 -31.07 7.09 29.95
CA GLU A 140 -32.00 6.29 30.73
C GLU A 140 -32.03 6.73 32.20
N ALA A 141 -30.84 6.98 32.78
CA ALA A 141 -30.75 7.50 34.16
C ALA A 141 -31.40 8.90 34.32
N ALA A 142 -31.19 9.77 33.32
CA ALA A 142 -31.83 11.10 33.36
C ALA A 142 -33.33 11.01 33.14
N GLU A 143 -33.82 10.11 32.29
CA GLU A 143 -35.26 9.86 32.08
C GLU A 143 -35.94 9.31 33.34
N ALA A 144 -35.26 8.45 34.10
CA ALA A 144 -35.77 7.92 35.37
C ALA A 144 -35.96 9.00 36.43
N LEU A 145 -35.25 10.12 36.35
CA LEU A 145 -35.35 11.25 37.26
C LEU A 145 -36.48 12.24 36.89
N ARG A 146 -37.09 12.08 35.71
CA ARG A 146 -38.03 13.04 35.13
C ARG A 146 -39.23 13.36 36.03
N ASP A 147 -39.76 12.34 36.70
CA ASP A 147 -41.01 12.45 37.50
C ASP A 147 -40.73 12.51 39.01
N SER A 148 -39.47 12.82 39.40
CA SER A 148 -39.07 12.92 40.80
C SER A 148 -39.53 14.24 41.44
N GLU A 149 -40.09 14.17 42.63
CA GLU A 149 -40.50 15.35 43.42
C GLU A 149 -39.39 15.88 44.35
N GLU A 150 -38.24 15.17 44.45
CA GLU A 150 -37.10 15.57 45.29
C GLU A 150 -36.18 16.55 44.55
N TRP A 151 -36.65 17.74 44.24
CA TRP A 151 -36.01 18.71 43.37
C TRP A 151 -34.52 18.95 43.62
N LYS A 152 -34.12 19.11 44.88
CA LYS A 152 -32.70 19.38 45.19
C LYS A 152 -31.79 18.20 44.82
N LYS A 153 -32.15 16.99 45.27
CA LYS A 153 -31.40 15.77 45.00
C LYS A 153 -31.35 15.45 43.51
N THR A 154 -32.50 15.57 42.86
CA THR A 154 -32.60 15.34 41.39
C THR A 154 -31.77 16.32 40.60
N THR A 155 -31.68 17.59 41.02
CA THR A 155 -30.81 18.58 40.37
C THR A 155 -29.34 18.21 40.50
N ASP A 156 -28.90 17.81 41.69
CA ASP A 156 -27.51 17.41 41.92
C ASP A 156 -27.15 16.17 41.10
N GLU A 157 -28.06 15.18 41.01
CA GLU A 157 -27.90 13.98 40.20
C GLU A 157 -27.83 14.31 38.70
N LEU A 158 -28.69 15.20 38.19
CA LEU A 158 -28.64 15.64 36.77
C LEU A 158 -27.33 16.37 36.43
N ILE A 159 -26.83 17.21 37.35
CA ILE A 159 -25.53 17.87 37.18
C ILE A 159 -24.40 16.82 37.10
N ALA A 160 -24.45 15.79 37.94
CA ALA A 160 -23.47 14.69 37.88
C ALA A 160 -23.56 13.89 36.59
N LEU A 161 -24.77 13.59 36.09
CA LEU A 161 -24.96 12.93 34.79
C LEU A 161 -24.44 13.78 33.63
N GLN A 162 -24.68 15.09 33.64
CA GLN A 162 -24.14 16.01 32.62
C GLN A 162 -22.60 16.07 32.64
N ALA A 163 -22.00 16.02 33.84
CA ALA A 163 -20.53 15.97 33.95
C ALA A 163 -19.98 14.67 33.33
N LYS A 164 -20.59 13.51 33.61
CA LYS A 164 -20.25 12.23 33.01
C LYS A 164 -20.41 12.26 31.46
N TRP A 165 -21.51 12.84 30.98
CA TRP A 165 -21.75 13.01 29.55
C TRP A 165 -20.64 13.78 28.86
N LYS A 166 -20.16 14.87 29.44
CA LYS A 166 -19.07 15.68 28.90
C LYS A 166 -17.74 14.95 28.90
N GLN A 167 -17.51 14.03 29.84
CA GLN A 167 -16.30 13.21 29.92
C GLN A 167 -16.35 12.05 28.95
N THR A 168 -17.52 11.55 28.56
CA THR A 168 -17.68 10.49 27.57
C THR A 168 -17.33 11.03 26.20
N GLY A 169 -16.38 10.39 25.52
CA GLY A 169 -15.86 10.78 24.20
C GLY A 169 -16.92 10.77 23.09
N ALA A 170 -16.45 10.92 21.86
CA ALA A 170 -17.31 10.83 20.68
C ALA A 170 -17.91 9.43 20.55
N CYS A 171 -19.21 9.34 20.26
CA CYS A 171 -19.88 8.09 19.91
C CYS A 171 -20.13 8.02 18.42
N LEU A 172 -20.53 6.86 17.93
CA LEU A 172 -21.05 6.71 16.56
C LEU A 172 -22.23 7.68 16.42
N LEU A 173 -22.06 8.70 15.59
CA LEU A 173 -23.18 9.46 15.07
C LEU A 173 -23.91 8.52 14.10
N TYR A 174 -24.74 7.65 14.65
CA TYR A 174 -25.85 7.15 13.89
C TYR A 174 -26.71 8.38 13.64
N THR A 175 -26.72 8.84 12.41
CA THR A 175 -27.62 9.88 11.97
C THR A 175 -29.03 9.34 12.05
N SER A 176 -29.58 9.29 13.26
CA SER A 176 -31.01 9.53 13.40
C SER A 176 -31.22 10.91 12.78
N PRO A 177 -32.10 11.05 11.78
CA PRO A 177 -32.37 12.37 11.20
C PRO A 177 -32.69 13.29 12.37
N SER A 178 -31.91 14.39 12.46
CA SER A 178 -32.13 15.41 13.47
C SER A 178 -33.64 15.75 13.47
N PRO A 179 -34.23 16.02 14.63
CA PRO A 179 -35.62 16.54 14.68
C PRO A 179 -35.83 17.72 13.72
N ARG A 180 -34.79 18.46 13.36
CA ARG A 180 -34.81 19.51 12.34
C ARG A 180 -34.98 18.97 10.92
N ASP A 181 -34.51 17.77 10.64
CA ASP A 181 -34.62 17.20 9.26
C ASP A 181 -36.01 16.59 8.99
N ARG A 182 -36.84 16.39 10.03
CA ARG A 182 -38.23 15.94 9.87
C ARG A 182 -39.20 17.07 9.49
N SER A 183 -38.77 18.33 9.52
CA SER A 183 -39.65 19.48 9.25
C SER A 183 -39.60 19.91 7.74
N VAL A 184 -38.82 19.27 6.90
CA VAL A 184 -38.64 19.62 5.47
C VAL A 184 -39.41 18.69 4.52
N SER A 185 -40.15 17.71 5.03
CA SER A 185 -41.03 16.86 4.21
C SER A 185 -42.51 17.17 4.51
N ARG A 186 -42.96 18.32 4.06
CA ARG A 186 -44.37 18.62 3.79
C ARG A 186 -44.49 19.54 2.58
#